data_4d17791fd16a28504d1b1e9972c5325f
#
_entry.id   4d17791fd16a28504d1b1e9972c5325f
#
_cell.length_a   1.000
_cell.length_b   1.000
_cell.length_c   1.000
_cell.angle_alpha   90.00
_cell.angle_beta   90.00
_cell.angle_gamma   90.00
#
_symmetry.space_group_name_H-M   'P 1'
#
loop_
_entity.id
_entity.type
_entity.pdbx_description
1 polymer ?
#
loop_
_entity_poly.entity_id
_entity_poly.type
_entity_poly.pdbx_seq_one_letter_code
_entity_poly.pdbx_strand_id
1 'polypeptide(L)'
;MTNALNLGLTILAQEDGQAVSNGMEVFEALIIPVIVLIGVSFLGNAVATKEDRDWLPTMIMWAAIAKLIGGFGRYWMVTVLYETGDSYSYHMWGGIFAQVWRGFAVPVSNSSQPGTAFTEIVTGFIYAPYTPSMLGGFLIFSMIAWLGMLLFFLAGRHWLKGYQLKMYGLAVFFAPSLIFWPSSIGKDALMVFFLGLAAYGASRLLKFYQFSSLLLIAPGLYMAASIRSHVAAVMGLAIVLAAIFGKAPKKYQGTPKRAVMILACLAGAALSLATFSSTFGVTVDGGSGTTDPEQFLSDVSDQTATGGSEVSGGAVGSPAQLPGAIIKVLFRPLIYEAGNSQALLSALEGTTLLLITIWNLPAMWRNKRRLREKPYLFMAFFYTGGFIVGFSAILNLGLLARQRVQVLPLFFILIAGLAWDETKGKKRRKKGEPEEEPPQSIDEAVDHVIRRGPSRTALPPAGG
;
A
#
# COMPACT_ATOMS: atom_id res chain seq x y z
N MET A 1 -1.46 -13.47 44.87
CA MET A 1 -0.41 -12.46 45.12
C MET A 1 0.09 -11.81 43.82
N THR A 2 0.19 -12.52 42.72
CA THR A 2 0.65 -12.02 41.40
C THR A 2 -0.28 -10.95 40.78
N ASN A 3 -1.59 -11.06 40.97
CA ASN A 3 -2.56 -10.08 40.41
C ASN A 3 -2.58 -8.71 41.11
N ALA A 4 -2.26 -8.65 42.40
CA ALA A 4 -2.20 -7.39 43.13
C ALA A 4 -0.92 -6.59 42.84
N LEU A 5 0.21 -7.29 42.58
CA LEU A 5 1.46 -6.68 42.16
C LEU A 5 1.35 -6.09 40.74
N ASN A 6 0.67 -6.78 39.83
CA ASN A 6 0.43 -6.25 38.47
C ASN A 6 -0.51 -5.05 38.48
N LEU A 7 -1.52 -5.04 39.35
CA LEU A 7 -2.43 -3.89 39.47
C LEU A 7 -1.73 -2.68 40.07
N GLY A 8 -0.88 -2.88 41.10
CA GLY A 8 -0.09 -1.80 41.72
C GLY A 8 0.95 -1.20 40.77
N LEU A 9 1.63 -2.01 39.96
CA LEU A 9 2.57 -1.53 38.93
C LEU A 9 1.85 -0.78 37.81
N THR A 10 0.62 -1.17 37.47
CA THR A 10 -0.18 -0.47 36.46
C THR A 10 -0.65 0.90 36.95
N ILE A 11 -1.02 1.04 38.21
CA ILE A 11 -1.49 2.31 38.79
C ILE A 11 -0.33 3.30 38.97
N LEU A 12 0.83 2.85 39.48
CA LEU A 12 2.02 3.69 39.62
C LEU A 12 2.61 4.13 38.26
N ALA A 13 2.51 3.29 37.24
CA ALA A 13 2.89 3.68 35.88
C ALA A 13 1.93 4.70 35.24
N GLN A 14 0.72 4.78 35.74
CA GLN A 14 -0.31 5.69 35.20
C GLN A 14 -0.20 7.11 35.77
N GLU A 15 0.16 7.30 37.03
CA GLU A 15 0.24 8.63 37.66
C GLU A 15 1.54 9.38 37.35
N ASP A 16 2.69 8.72 37.34
CA ASP A 16 3.97 9.35 36.94
C ASP A 16 4.12 9.48 35.41
N GLY A 17 3.38 8.69 34.65
CA GLY A 17 3.45 8.65 33.19
C GLY A 17 2.88 9.88 32.50
N GLN A 18 1.86 10.53 33.03
CA GLN A 18 1.14 11.60 32.28
C GLN A 18 1.95 12.89 32.15
N ALA A 19 2.67 13.33 33.15
CA ALA A 19 3.44 14.59 33.09
C ALA A 19 4.72 14.44 32.24
N VAL A 20 5.39 13.29 32.32
CA VAL A 20 6.55 12.95 31.49
C VAL A 20 6.13 12.72 30.05
N SER A 21 4.96 12.12 29.82
CA SER A 21 4.37 11.85 28.51
C SER A 21 4.14 13.14 27.72
N ASN A 22 3.60 14.19 28.33
CA ASN A 22 3.30 15.45 27.63
C ASN A 22 4.55 16.17 27.12
N GLY A 23 5.63 16.19 27.91
CA GLY A 23 6.90 16.79 27.49
C GLY A 23 7.57 16.02 26.35
N MET A 24 7.49 14.69 26.40
CA MET A 24 8.03 13.81 25.37
C MET A 24 7.25 13.90 24.07
N GLU A 25 5.93 13.98 24.11
CA GLU A 25 5.08 14.17 22.92
C GLU A 25 5.38 15.49 22.19
N VAL A 26 5.55 16.60 22.92
CA VAL A 26 5.93 17.88 22.31
C VAL A 26 7.32 17.80 21.65
N PHE A 27 8.28 17.16 22.31
CA PHE A 27 9.61 16.96 21.75
C PHE A 27 9.56 16.11 20.46
N GLU A 28 8.85 15.00 20.49
CA GLU A 28 8.70 14.11 19.34
C GLU A 28 7.91 14.77 18.20
N ALA A 29 6.88 15.55 18.51
CA ALA A 29 6.12 16.33 17.52
C ALA A 29 6.98 17.29 16.70
N LEU A 30 8.08 17.76 17.27
CA LEU A 30 9.02 18.69 16.62
C LEU A 30 10.17 17.92 15.93
N ILE A 31 10.76 16.94 16.60
CA ILE A 31 12.00 16.29 16.16
C ILE A 31 11.75 15.21 15.11
N ILE A 32 10.73 14.37 15.28
CA ILE A 32 10.44 13.30 14.32
C ILE A 32 10.16 13.84 12.91
N PRO A 33 9.30 14.87 12.70
CA PRO A 33 9.10 15.45 11.38
C PRO A 33 10.39 16.00 10.75
N VAL A 34 11.24 16.67 11.53
CA VAL A 34 12.51 17.21 11.04
C VAL A 34 13.43 16.09 10.54
N ILE A 35 13.65 15.07 11.35
CA ILE A 35 14.50 13.90 10.97
C ILE A 35 13.93 13.23 9.72
N VAL A 36 12.61 13.00 9.70
CA VAL A 36 11.92 12.38 8.58
C VAL A 36 12.10 13.19 7.30
N LEU A 37 11.85 14.50 7.33
CA LEU A 37 11.94 15.34 6.13
C LEU A 37 13.36 15.45 5.59
N ILE A 38 14.37 15.48 6.47
CA ILE A 38 15.78 15.38 6.07
C ILE A 38 16.04 14.03 5.38
N GLY A 39 15.67 12.92 5.99
CA GLY A 39 15.83 11.58 5.41
C GLY A 39 15.10 11.42 4.08
N VAL A 40 13.87 11.92 4.00
CA VAL A 40 13.06 11.90 2.78
C VAL A 40 13.68 12.75 1.66
N SER A 41 14.30 13.88 1.97
CA SER A 41 15.02 14.70 1.00
C SER A 41 16.18 13.92 0.34
N PHE A 42 16.99 13.24 1.15
CA PHE A 42 18.06 12.37 0.64
C PHE A 42 17.49 11.20 -0.17
N LEU A 43 16.48 10.51 0.36
CA LEU A 43 15.85 9.36 -0.30
C LEU A 43 15.20 9.76 -1.63
N GLY A 44 14.49 10.90 -1.69
CA GLY A 44 13.86 11.40 -2.90
C GLY A 44 14.86 11.63 -4.01
N ASN A 45 16.01 12.23 -3.69
CA ASN A 45 17.10 12.45 -4.66
C ASN A 45 17.79 11.14 -5.08
N ALA A 46 17.98 10.19 -4.14
CA ALA A 46 18.61 8.90 -4.40
C ALA A 46 17.73 7.99 -5.28
N VAL A 47 16.41 8.07 -5.12
CA VAL A 47 15.44 7.26 -5.87
C VAL A 47 15.13 7.86 -7.24
N ALA A 48 15.27 9.17 -7.43
CA ALA A 48 14.97 9.86 -8.68
C ALA A 48 15.91 9.45 -9.82
N THR A 49 15.32 9.17 -10.97
CA THR A 49 16.04 8.90 -12.23
C THR A 49 16.10 10.17 -13.10
N LYS A 50 16.86 10.14 -14.19
CA LYS A 50 16.93 11.28 -15.14
C LYS A 50 15.55 11.66 -15.71
N GLU A 51 14.62 10.69 -15.82
CA GLU A 51 13.30 10.91 -16.42
C GLU A 51 12.29 11.57 -15.45
N ASP A 52 12.50 11.43 -14.14
CA ASP A 52 11.55 11.86 -13.10
C ASP A 52 12.15 12.84 -12.06
N ARG A 53 13.43 13.20 -12.22
CA ARG A 53 14.16 14.07 -11.28
C ARG A 53 13.51 15.44 -11.05
N ASP A 54 12.84 15.99 -12.06
CA ASP A 54 12.23 17.31 -11.99
C ASP A 54 11.00 17.39 -11.09
N TRP A 55 10.36 16.26 -10.82
CA TRP A 55 9.08 16.25 -10.09
C TRP A 55 9.02 15.23 -8.94
N LEU A 56 9.75 14.12 -9.04
CA LEU A 56 9.64 13.02 -8.09
C LEU A 56 10.12 13.37 -6.67
N PRO A 57 11.30 14.02 -6.48
CA PRO A 57 11.75 14.40 -5.13
C PRO A 57 10.74 15.32 -4.42
N THR A 58 10.20 16.30 -5.16
CA THR A 58 9.18 17.21 -4.64
C THR A 58 7.89 16.48 -4.29
N MET A 59 7.43 15.56 -5.14
CA MET A 59 6.24 14.73 -4.87
C MET A 59 6.43 13.85 -3.63
N ILE A 60 7.57 13.19 -3.50
CA ILE A 60 7.92 12.35 -2.34
C ILE A 60 7.96 13.18 -1.05
N MET A 61 8.50 14.39 -1.10
CA MET A 61 8.55 15.30 0.04
C MET A 61 7.13 15.69 0.48
N TRP A 62 6.29 16.16 -0.43
CA TRP A 62 4.91 16.51 -0.11
C TRP A 62 4.09 15.32 0.37
N ALA A 63 4.37 14.13 -0.17
CA ALA A 63 3.74 12.90 0.31
C ALA A 63 4.12 12.57 1.76
N ALA A 64 5.37 12.78 2.16
CA ALA A 64 5.80 12.61 3.55
C ALA A 64 5.14 13.63 4.48
N ILE A 65 5.07 14.90 4.06
CA ILE A 65 4.38 15.96 4.81
C ILE A 65 2.90 15.60 5.00
N ALA A 66 2.21 15.23 3.92
CA ALA A 66 0.80 14.82 3.98
C ALA A 66 0.60 13.61 4.91
N LYS A 67 1.54 12.68 4.90
CA LYS A 67 1.50 11.48 5.75
C LYS A 67 1.73 11.80 7.22
N LEU A 68 2.65 12.71 7.54
CA LEU A 68 2.84 13.22 8.89
C LEU A 68 1.58 13.95 9.39
N ILE A 69 0.98 14.80 8.57
CA ILE A 69 -0.31 15.45 8.89
C ILE A 69 -1.40 14.40 9.14
N GLY A 70 -1.44 13.34 8.32
CA GLY A 70 -2.33 12.19 8.54
C GLY A 70 -2.08 11.50 9.89
N GLY A 71 -0.82 11.38 10.32
CA GLY A 71 -0.42 10.84 11.63
C GLY A 71 -0.93 11.70 12.79
N PHE A 72 -0.71 13.00 12.73
CA PHE A 72 -1.25 13.95 13.72
C PHE A 72 -2.78 13.92 13.77
N GLY A 73 -3.43 13.95 12.61
CA GLY A 73 -4.90 13.91 12.53
C GLY A 73 -5.47 12.60 13.07
N ARG A 74 -4.80 11.48 12.80
CA ARG A 74 -5.23 10.17 13.30
C ARG A 74 -4.98 10.01 14.79
N TYR A 75 -3.84 10.50 15.29
CA TYR A 75 -3.56 10.59 16.72
C TYR A 75 -4.66 11.38 17.43
N TRP A 76 -4.92 12.64 17.02
CA TRP A 76 -5.94 13.48 17.59
C TRP A 76 -7.33 12.81 17.60
N MET A 77 -7.68 12.13 16.51
CA MET A 77 -8.97 11.45 16.41
C MET A 77 -9.10 10.29 17.39
N VAL A 78 -8.03 9.48 17.55
CA VAL A 78 -8.05 8.32 18.46
C VAL A 78 -8.00 8.77 19.92
N THR A 79 -7.23 9.80 20.24
CA THR A 79 -6.98 10.21 21.64
C THR A 79 -8.00 11.22 22.17
N VAL A 80 -8.60 12.07 21.31
CA VAL A 80 -9.50 13.15 21.73
C VAL A 80 -10.96 12.86 21.36
N LEU A 81 -11.22 12.27 20.17
CA LEU A 81 -12.60 12.05 19.73
C LEU A 81 -13.17 10.71 20.14
N TYR A 82 -12.37 9.65 20.10
CA TYR A 82 -12.85 8.31 20.39
C TYR A 82 -12.41 7.79 21.75
N GLU A 83 -11.27 8.26 22.26
CA GLU A 83 -10.65 7.82 23.52
C GLU A 83 -10.50 6.30 23.65
N THR A 84 -10.53 5.59 22.51
CA THR A 84 -10.48 4.14 22.44
C THR A 84 -9.93 3.66 21.08
N GLY A 85 -9.48 2.42 21.03
CA GLY A 85 -9.06 1.74 19.80
C GLY A 85 -7.87 0.82 20.00
N ASP A 86 -7.67 -0.05 19.03
CA ASP A 86 -6.60 -1.05 19.02
C ASP A 86 -5.20 -0.43 19.19
N SER A 87 -5.02 0.84 18.79
CA SER A 87 -3.73 1.54 18.86
C SER A 87 -3.21 1.69 20.28
N TYR A 88 -4.10 1.83 21.28
CA TYR A 88 -3.71 1.86 22.70
C TYR A 88 -3.08 0.53 23.13
N SER A 89 -3.74 -0.58 22.80
CA SER A 89 -3.25 -1.92 23.11
C SER A 89 -1.90 -2.18 22.44
N TYR A 90 -1.78 -1.86 21.14
CA TYR A 90 -0.52 -2.02 20.42
C TYR A 90 0.61 -1.15 20.96
N HIS A 91 0.30 0.06 21.41
CA HIS A 91 1.29 0.95 22.02
C HIS A 91 1.77 0.41 23.36
N MET A 92 0.84 0.04 24.24
CA MET A 92 1.13 -0.50 25.57
C MET A 92 1.97 -1.80 25.48
N TRP A 93 1.48 -2.80 24.74
CA TRP A 93 2.20 -4.06 24.57
C TRP A 93 3.51 -3.87 23.81
N GLY A 94 3.53 -2.97 22.84
CA GLY A 94 4.75 -2.58 22.13
C GLY A 94 5.82 -2.05 23.06
N GLY A 95 5.48 -1.19 24.02
CA GLY A 95 6.40 -0.68 25.03
C GLY A 95 6.95 -1.80 25.94
N ILE A 96 6.09 -2.71 26.39
CA ILE A 96 6.49 -3.88 27.20
C ILE A 96 7.42 -4.79 26.40
N PHE A 97 7.04 -5.16 25.18
CA PHE A 97 7.80 -6.07 24.33
C PHE A 97 9.12 -5.45 23.81
N ALA A 98 9.22 -4.14 23.73
CA ALA A 98 10.48 -3.46 23.43
C ALA A 98 11.57 -3.79 24.46
N GLN A 99 11.22 -3.91 25.74
CA GLN A 99 12.18 -4.31 26.78
C GLN A 99 12.64 -5.76 26.60
N VAL A 100 11.74 -6.67 26.21
CA VAL A 100 12.08 -8.07 25.92
C VAL A 100 13.04 -8.15 24.73
N TRP A 101 12.76 -7.40 23.65
CA TRP A 101 13.65 -7.33 22.49
C TRP A 101 15.04 -6.76 22.84
N ARG A 102 15.11 -5.75 23.71
CA ARG A 102 16.40 -5.21 24.22
C ARG A 102 17.20 -6.24 24.99
N GLY A 103 16.51 -7.19 25.65
CA GLY A 103 17.13 -8.36 26.30
C GLY A 103 17.48 -9.49 25.32
N PHE A 104 17.43 -9.28 24.00
CA PHE A 104 17.66 -10.29 22.96
C PHE A 104 16.77 -11.53 23.07
N ALA A 105 15.57 -11.37 23.63
CA ALA A 105 14.55 -12.41 23.68
C ALA A 105 13.38 -12.07 22.75
N VAL A 106 12.68 -13.09 22.29
CA VAL A 106 11.46 -12.93 21.47
C VAL A 106 10.25 -12.91 22.41
N PRO A 107 9.46 -11.81 22.43
CA PRO A 107 8.27 -11.76 23.29
C PRO A 107 7.18 -12.73 22.79
N VAL A 108 6.37 -13.19 23.73
CA VAL A 108 5.18 -14.01 23.46
C VAL A 108 3.95 -13.22 23.85
N SER A 109 3.05 -12.98 22.89
CA SER A 109 1.78 -12.32 23.17
C SER A 109 0.73 -13.36 23.59
N ASN A 110 -0.09 -12.99 24.56
CA ASN A 110 -1.23 -13.77 25.04
C ASN A 110 -2.53 -13.43 24.29
N SER A 111 -2.48 -12.65 23.22
CA SER A 111 -3.66 -12.32 22.42
C SER A 111 -4.23 -13.58 21.75
N SER A 112 -5.54 -13.79 21.88
CA SER A 112 -6.25 -14.89 21.23
C SER A 112 -6.35 -14.73 19.70
N GLN A 113 -6.12 -13.50 19.19
CA GLN A 113 -6.14 -13.22 17.77
C GLN A 113 -4.71 -13.17 17.21
N PRO A 114 -4.31 -14.11 16.34
CA PRO A 114 -2.93 -14.20 15.82
C PRO A 114 -2.43 -12.91 15.19
N GLY A 115 -3.26 -12.22 14.40
CA GLY A 115 -2.89 -10.96 13.78
C GLY A 115 -2.71 -9.80 14.78
N THR A 116 -3.36 -9.84 15.93
CA THR A 116 -3.15 -8.89 17.04
C THR A 116 -1.84 -9.20 17.74
N ALA A 117 -1.64 -10.47 18.14
CA ALA A 117 -0.41 -10.93 18.77
C ALA A 117 0.84 -10.56 17.93
N PHE A 118 0.81 -10.85 16.64
CA PHE A 118 1.88 -10.52 15.74
C PHE A 118 2.14 -9.00 15.65
N THR A 119 1.07 -8.19 15.60
CA THR A 119 1.19 -6.73 15.54
C THR A 119 1.82 -6.17 16.82
N GLU A 120 1.48 -6.68 17.99
CA GLU A 120 2.07 -6.31 19.28
C GLU A 120 3.57 -6.63 19.30
N ILE A 121 3.96 -7.84 18.86
CA ILE A 121 5.36 -8.28 18.80
C ILE A 121 6.18 -7.40 17.85
N VAL A 122 5.65 -7.10 16.67
CA VAL A 122 6.30 -6.23 15.68
C VAL A 122 6.39 -4.80 16.19
N THR A 123 5.37 -4.29 16.87
CA THR A 123 5.41 -2.97 17.49
C THR A 123 6.53 -2.91 18.54
N GLY A 124 6.68 -3.95 19.35
CA GLY A 124 7.79 -4.06 20.30
C GLY A 124 9.16 -4.05 19.62
N PHE A 125 9.32 -4.74 18.50
CA PHE A 125 10.54 -4.72 17.70
C PHE A 125 10.85 -3.31 17.18
N ILE A 126 9.83 -2.61 16.64
CA ILE A 126 9.97 -1.23 16.15
C ILE A 126 10.35 -0.27 17.28
N TYR A 127 9.84 -0.50 18.50
CA TYR A 127 10.13 0.30 19.68
C TYR A 127 11.43 -0.09 20.39
N ALA A 128 12.05 -1.20 20.05
CA ALA A 128 13.26 -1.66 20.71
C ALA A 128 14.42 -0.65 20.67
N PRO A 129 14.72 0.06 19.58
CA PRO A 129 15.73 1.11 19.58
C PRO A 129 15.37 2.30 20.48
N TYR A 130 14.10 2.68 20.49
CA TYR A 130 13.55 3.82 21.19
C TYR A 130 12.05 3.60 21.43
N THR A 131 11.62 3.65 22.70
CA THR A 131 10.20 3.56 23.03
C THR A 131 9.57 4.96 22.96
N PRO A 132 8.79 5.26 21.90
CA PRO A 132 8.22 6.58 21.70
C PRO A 132 7.01 6.80 22.61
N SER A 133 6.56 8.06 22.71
CA SER A 133 5.23 8.40 23.19
C SER A 133 4.15 7.85 22.26
N MET A 134 2.89 7.96 22.66
CA MET A 134 1.76 7.57 21.81
C MET A 134 1.81 8.32 20.48
N LEU A 135 2.02 9.63 20.49
CA LEU A 135 2.15 10.46 19.28
C LEU A 135 3.35 10.03 18.43
N GLY A 136 4.52 9.85 19.04
CA GLY A 136 5.71 9.36 18.36
C GLY A 136 5.46 8.03 17.65
N GLY A 137 4.76 7.11 18.31
CA GLY A 137 4.33 5.85 17.72
C GLY A 137 3.46 6.04 16.47
N PHE A 138 2.47 6.97 16.50
CA PHE A 138 1.64 7.29 15.32
C PHE A 138 2.49 7.83 14.17
N LEU A 139 3.44 8.73 14.44
CA LEU A 139 4.31 9.29 13.41
C LEU A 139 5.23 8.22 12.80
N ILE A 140 5.82 7.34 13.60
CA ILE A 140 6.66 6.22 13.13
C ILE A 140 5.84 5.28 12.22
N PHE A 141 4.67 4.84 12.66
CA PHE A 141 3.81 3.95 11.86
C PHE A 141 3.29 4.63 10.59
N SER A 142 3.02 5.94 10.63
CA SER A 142 2.71 6.73 9.44
C SER A 142 3.84 6.64 8.42
N MET A 143 5.09 6.74 8.85
CA MET A 143 6.24 6.66 7.94
C MET A 143 6.52 5.25 7.44
N ILE A 144 6.24 4.22 8.23
CA ILE A 144 6.27 2.83 7.77
C ILE A 144 5.26 2.63 6.63
N ALA A 145 4.03 3.11 6.78
CA ALA A 145 3.04 3.05 5.72
C ALA A 145 3.43 3.89 4.48
N TRP A 146 4.05 5.06 4.69
CA TRP A 146 4.58 5.89 3.61
C TRP A 146 5.66 5.15 2.79
N LEU A 147 6.56 4.43 3.46
CA LEU A 147 7.54 3.55 2.78
C LEU A 147 6.83 2.48 1.95
N GLY A 148 5.74 1.90 2.44
CA GLY A 148 4.90 0.98 1.67
C GLY A 148 4.32 1.63 0.41
N MET A 149 3.79 2.86 0.53
CA MET A 149 3.30 3.63 -0.63
C MET A 149 4.42 3.91 -1.63
N LEU A 150 5.63 4.25 -1.16
CA LEU A 150 6.80 4.42 -2.00
C LEU A 150 7.17 3.13 -2.74
N LEU A 151 7.14 1.98 -2.06
CA LEU A 151 7.41 0.68 -2.68
C LEU A 151 6.38 0.33 -3.76
N PHE A 152 5.09 0.61 -3.56
CA PHE A 152 4.08 0.50 -4.60
C PHE A 152 4.36 1.42 -5.79
N PHE A 153 4.75 2.66 -5.54
CA PHE A 153 5.13 3.60 -6.60
C PHE A 153 6.34 3.08 -7.41
N LEU A 154 7.40 2.62 -6.72
CA LEU A 154 8.59 2.05 -7.36
C LEU A 154 8.27 0.79 -8.17
N ALA A 155 7.34 -0.04 -7.68
CA ALA A 155 6.84 -1.19 -8.43
C ALA A 155 6.15 -0.74 -9.73
N GLY A 156 5.29 0.27 -9.66
CA GLY A 156 4.59 0.85 -10.81
C GLY A 156 5.54 1.49 -11.83
N ARG A 157 6.62 2.12 -11.37
CA ARG A 157 7.64 2.75 -12.22
C ARG A 157 8.30 1.78 -13.23
N HIS A 158 8.38 0.51 -12.90
CA HIS A 158 8.87 -0.48 -13.86
C HIS A 158 7.95 -0.66 -15.09
N TRP A 159 6.67 -0.29 -15.00
CA TRP A 159 5.64 -0.60 -15.98
C TRP A 159 4.95 0.62 -16.58
N LEU A 160 4.97 1.74 -15.87
CA LEU A 160 4.38 3.01 -16.28
C LEU A 160 5.47 4.01 -16.63
N LYS A 161 5.17 4.95 -17.53
CA LYS A 161 6.09 6.02 -17.94
C LYS A 161 5.38 7.35 -18.06
N GLY A 162 6.15 8.43 -17.98
CA GLY A 162 5.70 9.79 -18.24
C GLY A 162 4.44 10.16 -17.45
N TYR A 163 3.39 10.58 -18.17
CA TYR A 163 2.12 11.01 -17.56
C TYR A 163 1.44 9.92 -16.72
N GLN A 164 1.45 8.66 -17.19
CA GLN A 164 0.88 7.54 -16.43
C GLN A 164 1.53 7.37 -15.06
N LEU A 165 2.87 7.44 -15.01
CA LEU A 165 3.64 7.28 -13.78
C LEU A 165 3.37 8.45 -12.81
N LYS A 166 3.33 9.69 -13.34
CA LYS A 166 3.05 10.87 -12.52
C LYS A 166 1.66 10.82 -11.89
N MET A 167 0.65 10.46 -12.67
CA MET A 167 -0.73 10.34 -12.17
C MET A 167 -0.90 9.18 -11.19
N TYR A 168 -0.21 8.05 -11.43
CA TYR A 168 -0.16 6.94 -10.48
C TYR A 168 0.47 7.37 -9.16
N GLY A 169 1.59 8.10 -9.21
CA GLY A 169 2.23 8.65 -8.02
C GLY A 169 1.31 9.58 -7.24
N LEU A 170 0.62 10.51 -7.93
CA LEU A 170 -0.37 11.38 -7.29
C LEU A 170 -1.48 10.57 -6.60
N ALA A 171 -2.02 9.54 -7.25
CA ALA A 171 -3.06 8.70 -6.66
C ALA A 171 -2.56 7.93 -5.42
N VAL A 172 -1.38 7.28 -5.50
CA VAL A 172 -0.85 6.49 -4.38
C VAL A 172 -0.44 7.36 -3.20
N PHE A 173 0.19 8.52 -3.45
CA PHE A 173 0.72 9.35 -2.38
C PHE A 173 -0.32 10.29 -1.74
N PHE A 174 -1.38 10.65 -2.47
CA PHE A 174 -2.31 11.68 -2.01
C PHE A 174 -3.77 11.22 -1.91
N ALA A 175 -4.07 9.93 -2.12
CA ALA A 175 -5.41 9.41 -1.82
C ALA A 175 -5.71 9.58 -0.31
N PRO A 176 -6.83 10.25 0.06
CA PRO A 176 -7.15 10.54 1.45
C PRO A 176 -7.17 9.31 2.35
N SER A 177 -7.72 8.19 1.87
CA SER A 177 -7.72 6.92 2.61
C SER A 177 -6.31 6.40 2.89
N LEU A 178 -5.38 6.51 1.92
CA LEU A 178 -3.98 6.09 2.10
C LEU A 178 -3.19 7.03 3.03
N ILE A 179 -3.55 8.31 3.07
CA ILE A 179 -2.98 9.26 4.02
C ILE A 179 -3.49 8.97 5.43
N PHE A 180 -4.79 8.75 5.60
CA PHE A 180 -5.45 8.74 6.90
C PHE A 180 -5.41 7.37 7.61
N TRP A 181 -5.98 6.32 7.01
CA TRP A 181 -6.18 5.06 7.71
C TRP A 181 -4.89 4.36 8.16
N PRO A 182 -3.86 4.22 7.32
CA PRO A 182 -2.61 3.58 7.74
C PRO A 182 -1.64 4.56 8.43
N SER A 183 -2.17 5.59 9.13
CA SER A 183 -1.40 6.55 9.91
C SER A 183 -1.63 6.39 11.41
N SER A 184 -1.81 5.16 11.86
CA SER A 184 -1.96 4.81 13.27
C SER A 184 -1.11 3.59 13.61
N ILE A 185 -0.77 3.46 14.90
CA ILE A 185 -0.12 2.25 15.40
C ILE A 185 -1.05 1.07 15.14
N GLY A 186 -0.62 0.09 14.35
CA GLY A 186 -1.41 -1.11 14.14
C GLY A 186 -1.31 -1.75 12.76
N LYS A 187 -2.24 -2.66 12.52
CA LYS A 187 -2.26 -3.58 11.37
C LYS A 187 -2.23 -2.89 10.01
N ASP A 188 -2.93 -1.76 9.84
CA ASP A 188 -3.10 -1.15 8.52
C ASP A 188 -1.81 -0.54 7.99
N ALA A 189 -1.01 0.11 8.85
CA ALA A 189 0.30 0.65 8.48
C ALA A 189 1.26 -0.47 8.04
N LEU A 190 1.32 -1.54 8.83
CA LEU A 190 2.15 -2.71 8.54
C LEU A 190 1.70 -3.43 7.27
N MET A 191 0.39 -3.59 7.06
CA MET A 191 -0.15 -4.22 5.84
C MET A 191 0.22 -3.44 4.58
N VAL A 192 0.10 -2.11 4.57
CA VAL A 192 0.50 -1.29 3.42
C VAL A 192 1.99 -1.44 3.14
N PHE A 193 2.83 -1.50 4.18
CA PHE A 193 4.27 -1.71 4.02
C PHE A 193 4.60 -3.09 3.46
N PHE A 194 4.09 -4.17 4.05
CA PHE A 194 4.42 -5.54 3.66
C PHE A 194 3.85 -5.89 2.28
N LEU A 195 2.63 -5.44 1.97
CA LEU A 195 2.08 -5.59 0.61
C LEU A 195 2.87 -4.77 -0.42
N GLY A 196 3.32 -3.57 -0.05
CA GLY A 196 4.21 -2.76 -0.89
C GLY A 196 5.55 -3.46 -1.17
N LEU A 197 6.13 -4.10 -0.14
CA LEU A 197 7.36 -4.87 -0.25
C LEU A 197 7.18 -6.07 -1.20
N ALA A 198 6.10 -6.85 -1.02
CA ALA A 198 5.77 -7.97 -1.89
C ALA A 198 5.49 -7.50 -3.33
N ALA A 199 4.75 -6.40 -3.51
CA ALA A 199 4.43 -5.82 -4.82
C ALA A 199 5.68 -5.33 -5.56
N TYR A 200 6.61 -4.67 -4.85
CA TYR A 200 7.87 -4.24 -5.42
C TYR A 200 8.74 -5.43 -5.84
N GLY A 201 8.86 -6.43 -4.98
CA GLY A 201 9.54 -7.68 -5.31
C GLY A 201 8.91 -8.38 -6.53
N ALA A 202 7.58 -8.52 -6.56
CA ALA A 202 6.85 -9.11 -7.68
C ALA A 202 7.06 -8.33 -8.98
N SER A 203 7.04 -7.00 -8.92
CA SER A 203 7.31 -6.15 -10.08
C SER A 203 8.69 -6.39 -10.68
N ARG A 204 9.73 -6.52 -9.84
CA ARG A 204 11.11 -6.84 -10.27
C ARG A 204 11.21 -8.25 -10.82
N LEU A 205 10.58 -9.22 -10.17
CA LEU A 205 10.57 -10.61 -10.61
C LEU A 205 9.93 -10.73 -12.00
N LEU A 206 8.74 -10.16 -12.18
CA LEU A 206 7.98 -10.24 -13.44
C LEU A 206 8.63 -9.44 -14.60
N LYS A 207 9.38 -8.36 -14.29
CA LYS A 207 10.03 -7.51 -15.31
C LYS A 207 11.42 -7.99 -15.69
N PHE A 208 12.24 -8.29 -14.68
CA PHE A 208 13.67 -8.51 -14.86
C PHE A 208 14.09 -9.96 -14.62
N TYR A 209 13.18 -10.81 -14.13
CA TYR A 209 13.45 -12.20 -13.78
C TYR A 209 14.62 -12.35 -12.78
N GLN A 210 14.68 -11.43 -11.81
CA GLN A 210 15.69 -11.42 -10.76
C GLN A 210 15.21 -12.23 -9.56
N PHE A 211 15.82 -13.41 -9.33
CA PHE A 211 15.45 -14.29 -8.20
C PHE A 211 15.72 -13.66 -6.83
N SER A 212 16.68 -12.72 -6.72
CA SER A 212 16.87 -11.91 -5.50
C SER A 212 15.60 -11.15 -5.08
N SER A 213 14.64 -10.96 -5.98
CA SER A 213 13.33 -10.37 -5.66
C SER A 213 12.49 -11.24 -4.72
N LEU A 214 12.77 -12.55 -4.65
CA LEU A 214 12.11 -13.46 -3.70
C LEU A 214 12.44 -13.08 -2.25
N LEU A 215 13.61 -12.48 -1.98
CA LEU A 215 13.99 -11.93 -0.67
C LEU A 215 13.12 -10.73 -0.24
N LEU A 216 12.32 -10.18 -1.15
CA LEU A 216 11.34 -9.13 -0.86
C LEU A 216 9.92 -9.71 -0.84
N ILE A 217 9.62 -10.64 -1.75
CA ILE A 217 8.27 -11.25 -1.85
C ILE A 217 8.00 -12.14 -0.63
N ALA A 218 8.93 -13.02 -0.28
CA ALA A 218 8.70 -14.00 0.79
C ALA A 218 8.48 -13.33 2.16
N PRO A 219 9.35 -12.43 2.66
CA PRO A 219 9.08 -11.74 3.93
C PRO A 219 7.86 -10.82 3.82
N GLY A 220 7.63 -10.13 2.68
CA GLY A 220 6.45 -9.30 2.50
C GLY A 220 5.14 -10.09 2.63
N LEU A 221 5.05 -11.24 1.96
CA LEU A 221 3.87 -12.11 2.05
C LEU A 221 3.75 -12.80 3.43
N TYR A 222 4.85 -13.27 4.00
CA TYR A 222 4.85 -13.93 5.30
C TYR A 222 4.36 -12.98 6.41
N MET A 223 4.91 -11.78 6.47
CA MET A 223 4.52 -10.76 7.45
C MET A 223 3.07 -10.28 7.23
N ALA A 224 2.66 -10.10 5.97
CA ALA A 224 1.26 -9.79 5.66
C ALA A 224 0.32 -10.94 6.05
N ALA A 225 0.72 -12.21 5.83
CA ALA A 225 -0.06 -13.39 6.21
C ALA A 225 -0.24 -13.50 7.73
N SER A 226 0.81 -13.16 8.50
CA SER A 226 0.75 -13.15 9.96
C SER A 226 -0.23 -12.11 10.53
N ILE A 227 -0.59 -11.08 9.74
CA ILE A 227 -1.58 -10.06 10.13
C ILE A 227 -2.97 -10.39 9.55
N ARG A 228 -3.03 -10.64 8.23
CA ARG A 228 -4.25 -10.93 7.45
C ARG A 228 -3.94 -11.97 6.37
N SER A 229 -4.00 -13.24 6.73
CA SER A 229 -3.63 -14.37 5.89
C SER A 229 -4.40 -14.42 4.56
N HIS A 230 -5.71 -14.13 4.56
CA HIS A 230 -6.53 -14.07 3.35
C HIS A 230 -6.07 -13.02 2.34
N VAL A 231 -5.60 -11.85 2.78
CA VAL A 231 -5.07 -10.80 1.89
C VAL A 231 -3.75 -11.23 1.27
N ALA A 232 -2.87 -11.81 2.08
CA ALA A 232 -1.59 -12.34 1.60
C ALA A 232 -1.77 -13.50 0.62
N ALA A 233 -2.74 -14.39 0.87
CA ALA A 233 -3.09 -15.49 -0.02
C ALA A 233 -3.56 -14.98 -1.39
N VAL A 234 -4.46 -13.99 -1.42
CA VAL A 234 -4.92 -13.35 -2.66
C VAL A 234 -3.74 -12.71 -3.42
N MET A 235 -2.81 -12.06 -2.70
CA MET A 235 -1.63 -11.45 -3.31
C MET A 235 -0.67 -12.52 -3.88
N GLY A 236 -0.42 -13.59 -3.14
CA GLY A 236 0.38 -14.72 -3.59
C GLY A 236 -0.20 -15.37 -4.84
N LEU A 237 -1.51 -15.64 -4.84
CA LEU A 237 -2.22 -16.19 -6.00
C LEU A 237 -2.14 -15.25 -7.20
N ALA A 238 -2.33 -13.96 -7.01
CA ALA A 238 -2.23 -12.96 -8.09
C ALA A 238 -0.82 -12.92 -8.72
N ILE A 239 0.23 -13.05 -7.91
CA ILE A 239 1.62 -13.15 -8.40
C ILE A 239 1.80 -14.40 -9.26
N VAL A 240 1.31 -15.55 -8.81
CA VAL A 240 1.38 -16.82 -9.56
C VAL A 240 0.64 -16.74 -10.89
N LEU A 241 -0.60 -16.25 -10.87
CA LEU A 241 -1.39 -16.10 -12.10
C LEU A 241 -0.71 -15.16 -13.10
N ALA A 242 -0.09 -14.08 -12.62
CA ALA A 242 0.68 -13.18 -13.47
C ALA A 242 1.96 -13.82 -14.03
N ALA A 243 2.62 -14.67 -13.27
CA ALA A 243 3.80 -15.39 -13.72
C ALA A 243 3.48 -16.45 -14.81
N ILE A 244 2.33 -17.12 -14.66
CA ILE A 244 1.88 -18.17 -15.60
C ILE A 244 1.31 -17.54 -16.88
N PHE A 245 0.32 -16.67 -16.75
CA PHE A 245 -0.49 -16.17 -17.87
C PHE A 245 0.00 -14.84 -18.45
N GLY A 246 0.83 -14.10 -17.72
CA GLY A 246 1.44 -12.87 -18.22
C GLY A 246 2.46 -13.13 -19.32
N LYS A 247 2.57 -12.21 -20.27
CA LYS A 247 3.53 -12.28 -21.37
C LYS A 247 4.94 -12.04 -20.86
N ALA A 248 5.77 -13.09 -20.85
CA ALA A 248 7.18 -12.94 -20.48
C ALA A 248 7.91 -12.00 -21.45
N PRO A 249 8.93 -11.25 -21.01
CA PRO A 249 9.83 -10.53 -21.90
C PRO A 249 10.45 -11.48 -22.92
N LYS A 250 10.63 -11.03 -24.17
CA LYS A 250 11.12 -11.88 -25.27
C LYS A 250 12.37 -12.70 -24.91
N LYS A 251 13.29 -12.08 -24.13
CA LYS A 251 14.54 -12.71 -23.66
C LYS A 251 14.31 -13.98 -22.82
N TYR A 252 13.18 -14.11 -22.16
CA TYR A 252 12.88 -15.18 -21.19
C TYR A 252 11.78 -16.14 -21.66
N GLN A 253 11.20 -15.92 -22.85
CA GLN A 253 10.20 -16.82 -23.42
C GLN A 253 10.85 -18.16 -23.76
N GLY A 254 10.25 -19.27 -23.34
CA GLY A 254 10.75 -20.64 -23.60
C GLY A 254 12.01 -21.01 -22.81
N THR A 255 12.52 -20.20 -21.92
CA THR A 255 13.74 -20.50 -21.16
C THR A 255 13.45 -21.27 -19.87
N PRO A 256 14.38 -22.13 -19.39
CA PRO A 256 14.26 -22.79 -18.08
C PRO A 256 14.08 -21.80 -16.93
N LYS A 257 14.65 -20.61 -17.06
CA LYS A 257 14.53 -19.54 -16.06
C LYS A 257 13.08 -19.14 -15.79
N ARG A 258 12.22 -19.16 -16.83
CA ARG A 258 10.79 -18.90 -16.66
C ARG A 258 10.11 -20.04 -15.88
N ALA A 259 10.42 -21.29 -16.18
CA ALA A 259 9.87 -22.43 -15.47
C ALA A 259 10.24 -22.41 -13.98
N VAL A 260 11.51 -22.16 -13.67
CA VAL A 260 11.99 -22.03 -12.29
C VAL A 260 11.29 -20.87 -11.56
N MET A 261 11.08 -19.74 -12.23
CA MET A 261 10.33 -18.62 -11.65
C MET A 261 8.89 -19.00 -11.30
N ILE A 262 8.19 -19.69 -12.22
CA ILE A 262 6.82 -20.15 -11.98
C ILE A 262 6.78 -21.12 -10.80
N LEU A 263 7.71 -22.08 -10.75
CA LEU A 263 7.81 -23.03 -9.61
C LEU A 263 8.08 -22.31 -8.30
N ALA A 264 8.97 -21.31 -8.29
CA ALA A 264 9.24 -20.51 -7.09
C ALA A 264 7.99 -19.71 -6.62
N CYS A 265 7.22 -19.15 -7.57
CA CYS A 265 5.96 -18.47 -7.25
C CYS A 265 4.91 -19.46 -6.72
N LEU A 266 4.80 -20.66 -7.30
CA LEU A 266 3.89 -21.71 -6.83
C LEU A 266 4.27 -22.19 -5.43
N ALA A 267 5.56 -22.39 -5.14
CA ALA A 267 6.03 -22.77 -3.82
C ALA A 267 5.71 -21.67 -2.79
N GLY A 268 5.92 -20.40 -3.13
CA GLY A 268 5.56 -19.27 -2.26
C GLY A 268 4.06 -19.15 -2.01
N ALA A 269 3.23 -19.42 -3.01
CA ALA A 269 1.78 -19.44 -2.86
C ALA A 269 1.31 -20.63 -2.02
N ALA A 270 1.89 -21.80 -2.19
CA ALA A 270 1.59 -22.98 -1.37
C ALA A 270 1.93 -22.73 0.10
N LEU A 271 3.09 -22.10 0.38
CA LEU A 271 3.46 -21.71 1.75
C LEU A 271 2.48 -20.69 2.35
N SER A 272 2.05 -19.69 1.56
CA SER A 272 1.04 -18.71 2.01
C SER A 272 -0.31 -19.36 2.28
N LEU A 273 -0.70 -20.34 1.47
CA LEU A 273 -1.95 -21.12 1.65
C LEU A 273 -1.86 -22.03 2.87
N ALA A 274 -0.71 -22.66 3.11
CA ALA A 274 -0.48 -23.47 4.31
C ALA A 274 -0.59 -22.63 5.59
N THR A 275 -0.03 -21.41 5.58
CA THR A 275 -0.16 -20.46 6.69
C THR A 275 -1.63 -20.03 6.88
N PHE A 276 -2.36 -19.82 5.78
CA PHE A 276 -3.79 -19.53 5.81
C PHE A 276 -4.57 -20.70 6.47
N SER A 277 -4.36 -21.92 5.99
CA SER A 277 -5.07 -23.11 6.49
C SER A 277 -4.79 -23.37 7.99
N SER A 278 -3.55 -23.20 8.42
CA SER A 278 -3.20 -23.37 9.85
C SER A 278 -3.83 -22.28 10.75
N THR A 279 -4.01 -21.07 10.22
CA THR A 279 -4.60 -19.94 10.98
C THR A 279 -6.12 -20.05 11.13
N PHE A 280 -6.80 -20.60 10.11
CA PHE A 280 -8.27 -20.69 10.09
C PHE A 280 -8.80 -22.12 10.31
N GLY A 281 -7.93 -23.09 10.59
CA GLY A 281 -8.33 -24.49 10.77
C GLY A 281 -8.89 -25.14 9.49
N VAL A 282 -8.69 -24.52 8.32
CA VAL A 282 -9.09 -25.06 7.03
C VAL A 282 -8.09 -26.15 6.63
N THR A 283 -8.40 -27.40 6.89
CA THR A 283 -7.59 -28.53 6.39
C THR A 283 -7.86 -28.72 4.90
N VAL A 284 -6.81 -28.64 4.09
CA VAL A 284 -6.85 -28.95 2.65
C VAL A 284 -6.86 -30.46 2.39
N ASP A 285 -6.83 -31.27 3.44
CA ASP A 285 -6.94 -32.71 3.36
C ASP A 285 -8.40 -33.13 3.21
N GLY A 286 -8.70 -34.00 2.24
CA GLY A 286 -10.02 -34.49 1.88
C GLY A 286 -10.73 -35.37 2.95
N GLY A 287 -10.55 -35.05 4.21
CA GLY A 287 -11.19 -35.68 5.37
C GLY A 287 -11.93 -34.66 6.24
N SER A 288 -13.24 -34.69 6.19
CA SER A 288 -14.28 -34.23 7.15
C SER A 288 -14.06 -32.96 8.01
N GLY A 289 -13.32 -31.98 7.52
CA GLY A 289 -13.10 -30.70 8.20
C GLY A 289 -13.09 -29.51 7.20
N THR A 290 -13.79 -29.64 6.08
CA THR A 290 -13.94 -28.55 5.11
C THR A 290 -14.90 -27.54 5.70
N THR A 291 -14.35 -26.42 6.18
CA THR A 291 -15.18 -25.22 6.29
C THR A 291 -15.54 -24.84 4.85
N ASP A 292 -16.80 -25.04 4.48
CA ASP A 292 -17.34 -24.66 3.19
C ASP A 292 -17.00 -23.18 2.98
N PRO A 293 -16.42 -22.77 1.82
CA PRO A 293 -16.15 -21.37 1.54
C PRO A 293 -17.38 -20.47 1.75
N GLU A 294 -18.58 -21.00 1.51
CA GLU A 294 -19.84 -20.31 1.80
C GLU A 294 -20.04 -20.11 3.30
N GLN A 295 -19.72 -21.11 4.12
CA GLN A 295 -19.82 -21.03 5.58
C GLN A 295 -18.80 -20.03 6.16
N PHE A 296 -17.55 -20.03 5.66
CA PHE A 296 -16.57 -19.02 6.04
C PHE A 296 -17.04 -17.59 5.70
N LEU A 297 -17.61 -17.39 4.52
CA LEU A 297 -18.12 -16.09 4.11
C LEU A 297 -19.35 -15.67 4.92
N SER A 298 -20.21 -16.62 5.34
CA SER A 298 -21.34 -16.33 6.22
C SER A 298 -20.88 -15.95 7.63
N ASP A 299 -19.90 -16.65 8.19
CA ASP A 299 -19.33 -16.35 9.50
C ASP A 299 -18.68 -14.94 9.52
N VAL A 300 -17.99 -14.56 8.44
CA VAL A 300 -17.45 -13.19 8.28
C VAL A 300 -18.57 -12.15 8.20
N SER A 301 -19.67 -12.45 7.51
CA SER A 301 -20.83 -11.57 7.44
C SER A 301 -21.43 -11.35 8.83
N ASP A 302 -21.66 -12.42 9.59
CA ASP A 302 -22.27 -12.36 10.93
C ASP A 302 -21.37 -11.62 11.93
N GLN A 303 -20.05 -11.86 11.89
CA GLN A 303 -19.08 -11.16 12.74
C GLN A 303 -18.95 -9.66 12.40
N THR A 304 -19.24 -9.26 11.17
CA THR A 304 -19.13 -7.86 10.71
C THR A 304 -20.46 -7.12 10.68
N ALA A 305 -21.58 -7.80 10.95
CA ALA A 305 -22.91 -7.22 11.03
C ALA A 305 -23.14 -6.35 12.29
N THR A 306 -22.10 -6.10 13.08
CA THR A 306 -22.15 -5.28 14.30
C THR A 306 -21.67 -3.87 14.03
N GLY A 307 -22.47 -2.87 14.41
CA GLY A 307 -22.09 -1.43 14.35
C GLY A 307 -23.02 -0.59 13.46
N GLY A 308 -23.14 0.69 13.76
CA GLY A 308 -24.14 1.62 13.20
C GLY A 308 -24.00 1.99 11.71
N SER A 309 -23.23 1.24 10.90
CA SER A 309 -23.08 1.42 9.45
C SER A 309 -23.28 0.10 8.68
N GLU A 310 -24.26 -0.67 9.08
CA GLU A 310 -24.60 -1.95 8.46
C GLU A 310 -25.22 -1.77 7.07
N VAL A 311 -24.83 -2.63 6.13
CA VAL A 311 -25.31 -2.60 4.75
C VAL A 311 -25.86 -3.96 4.35
N SER A 312 -27.05 -3.94 3.79
CA SER A 312 -27.66 -5.13 3.17
C SER A 312 -26.82 -5.64 1.99
N GLY A 313 -26.59 -6.93 1.93
CA GLY A 313 -25.91 -7.62 0.83
C GLY A 313 -24.91 -8.65 1.36
N GLY A 314 -25.07 -9.89 0.94
CA GLY A 314 -24.20 -11.01 1.32
C GLY A 314 -22.92 -11.10 0.51
N ALA A 315 -22.14 -12.15 0.78
CA ALA A 315 -20.98 -12.54 -0.01
C ALA A 315 -21.38 -12.84 -1.47
N VAL A 316 -20.40 -12.69 -2.39
CA VAL A 316 -20.59 -13.04 -3.80
C VAL A 316 -20.70 -14.55 -3.95
N GLY A 317 -21.92 -15.07 -4.10
CA GLY A 317 -22.22 -16.47 -4.42
C GLY A 317 -22.40 -16.76 -5.90
N SER A 318 -22.55 -15.70 -6.75
CA SER A 318 -22.74 -15.86 -8.18
C SER A 318 -22.08 -14.73 -8.98
N PRO A 319 -21.70 -14.96 -10.25
CA PRO A 319 -21.13 -13.92 -11.11
C PRO A 319 -22.03 -12.69 -11.32
N ALA A 320 -23.34 -12.86 -11.21
CA ALA A 320 -24.32 -11.76 -11.35
C ALA A 320 -24.21 -10.72 -10.22
N GLN A 321 -23.67 -11.11 -9.07
CA GLN A 321 -23.49 -10.24 -7.89
C GLN A 321 -22.19 -9.42 -7.96
N LEU A 322 -21.24 -9.77 -8.84
CA LEU A 322 -19.96 -9.09 -8.98
C LEU A 322 -20.06 -7.57 -9.19
N PRO A 323 -20.95 -7.03 -10.06
CA PRO A 323 -21.04 -5.58 -10.22
C PRO A 323 -21.40 -4.85 -8.92
N GLY A 324 -22.33 -5.41 -8.14
CA GLY A 324 -22.70 -4.88 -6.82
C GLY A 324 -21.53 -4.94 -5.83
N ALA A 325 -20.79 -6.05 -5.79
CA ALA A 325 -19.62 -6.22 -4.94
C ALA A 325 -18.49 -5.25 -5.31
N ILE A 326 -18.25 -5.01 -6.59
CA ILE A 326 -17.27 -4.00 -7.06
C ILE A 326 -17.61 -2.63 -6.50
N ILE A 327 -18.87 -2.20 -6.63
CA ILE A 327 -19.33 -0.91 -6.11
C ILE A 327 -19.19 -0.88 -4.59
N LYS A 328 -19.63 -1.92 -3.90
CA LYS A 328 -19.58 -2.03 -2.44
C LYS A 328 -18.15 -1.92 -1.92
N VAL A 329 -17.24 -2.75 -2.42
CA VAL A 329 -15.88 -2.87 -1.87
C VAL A 329 -14.98 -1.72 -2.25
N LEU A 330 -15.05 -1.22 -3.49
CA LEU A 330 -14.12 -0.20 -3.96
C LEU A 330 -14.59 1.23 -3.72
N PHE A 331 -15.92 1.48 -3.67
CA PHE A 331 -16.41 2.84 -3.76
C PHE A 331 -17.33 3.28 -2.60
N ARG A 332 -17.98 2.33 -1.89
CA ARG A 332 -18.82 2.74 -0.73
C ARG A 332 -17.96 3.05 0.51
N PRO A 333 -18.39 3.96 1.42
CA PRO A 333 -19.66 4.69 1.34
C PRO A 333 -19.69 5.71 0.20
N LEU A 334 -20.88 5.96 -0.34
CA LEU A 334 -21.17 7.06 -1.28
C LEU A 334 -21.71 8.27 -0.51
N ILE A 335 -21.72 9.46 -1.15
CA ILE A 335 -22.05 10.73 -0.46
C ILE A 335 -23.37 10.67 0.31
N TYR A 336 -24.40 10.03 -0.24
CA TYR A 336 -25.71 9.89 0.39
C TYR A 336 -25.77 8.88 1.55
N GLU A 337 -24.70 8.12 1.76
CA GLU A 337 -24.58 7.11 2.84
C GLU A 337 -23.81 7.63 4.06
N ALA A 338 -23.28 8.85 3.99
CA ALA A 338 -22.46 9.43 5.02
C ALA A 338 -23.29 9.92 6.20
N GLY A 339 -23.21 9.23 7.34
CA GLY A 339 -23.91 9.63 8.59
C GLY A 339 -23.11 10.52 9.54
N ASN A 340 -21.79 10.70 9.29
CA ASN A 340 -20.92 11.56 10.10
C ASN A 340 -19.78 12.15 9.25
N SER A 341 -19.02 13.09 9.80
CA SER A 341 -17.95 13.81 9.11
C SER A 341 -16.83 12.89 8.59
N GLN A 342 -16.48 11.85 9.31
CA GLN A 342 -15.49 10.87 8.89
C GLN A 342 -16.01 10.01 7.72
N ALA A 343 -17.25 9.56 7.81
CA ALA A 343 -17.91 8.84 6.72
C ALA A 343 -18.02 9.72 5.48
N LEU A 344 -18.26 11.04 5.64
CA LEU A 344 -18.34 12.00 4.54
C LEU A 344 -17.01 12.12 3.77
N LEU A 345 -15.88 12.19 4.47
CA LEU A 345 -14.56 12.20 3.82
C LEU A 345 -14.31 10.92 3.00
N SER A 346 -14.64 9.77 3.58
CA SER A 346 -14.54 8.47 2.87
C SER A 346 -15.50 8.38 1.69
N ALA A 347 -16.70 8.98 1.81
CA ALA A 347 -17.72 9.01 0.78
C ALA A 347 -17.36 9.94 -0.38
N LEU A 348 -16.76 11.09 -0.10
CA LEU A 348 -16.23 11.99 -1.13
C LEU A 348 -15.13 11.31 -1.96
N GLU A 349 -14.19 10.63 -1.29
CA GLU A 349 -13.16 9.86 -1.99
C GLU A 349 -13.77 8.70 -2.79
N GLY A 350 -14.66 7.91 -2.20
CA GLY A 350 -15.30 6.77 -2.85
C GLY A 350 -16.09 7.20 -4.09
N THR A 351 -16.88 8.27 -3.98
CA THR A 351 -17.66 8.83 -5.10
C THR A 351 -16.75 9.39 -6.19
N THR A 352 -15.69 10.12 -5.82
CA THR A 352 -14.71 10.65 -6.78
C THR A 352 -14.00 9.51 -7.52
N LEU A 353 -13.61 8.46 -6.81
CA LEU A 353 -12.97 7.29 -7.40
C LEU A 353 -13.90 6.53 -8.33
N LEU A 354 -15.19 6.42 -7.98
CA LEU A 354 -16.23 5.83 -8.85
C LEU A 354 -16.37 6.64 -10.14
N LEU A 355 -16.49 7.95 -10.04
CA LEU A 355 -16.61 8.84 -11.21
C LEU A 355 -15.39 8.75 -12.13
N ILE A 356 -14.17 8.78 -11.55
CA ILE A 356 -12.91 8.60 -12.30
C ILE A 356 -12.92 7.24 -13.01
N THR A 357 -13.37 6.19 -12.33
CA THR A 357 -13.39 4.82 -12.87
C THR A 357 -14.39 4.72 -14.03
N ILE A 358 -15.62 5.20 -13.86
CA ILE A 358 -16.66 5.22 -14.91
C ILE A 358 -16.15 6.00 -16.13
N TRP A 359 -15.58 7.18 -15.92
CA TRP A 359 -15.05 8.01 -17.01
C TRP A 359 -13.95 7.30 -17.81
N ASN A 360 -13.11 6.53 -17.14
CA ASN A 360 -11.98 5.83 -17.76
C ASN A 360 -12.34 4.41 -18.25
N LEU A 361 -13.50 3.86 -17.87
CA LEU A 361 -13.89 2.49 -18.18
C LEU A 361 -13.85 2.16 -19.70
N PRO A 362 -14.34 3.02 -20.62
CA PRO A 362 -14.24 2.74 -22.06
C PRO A 362 -12.79 2.65 -22.55
N ALA A 363 -11.89 3.48 -22.03
CA ALA A 363 -10.47 3.43 -22.36
C ALA A 363 -9.79 2.18 -21.81
N MET A 364 -10.10 1.81 -20.56
CA MET A 364 -9.62 0.58 -19.93
C MET A 364 -10.05 -0.66 -20.72
N TRP A 365 -11.30 -0.69 -21.16
CA TRP A 365 -11.83 -1.80 -21.97
C TRP A 365 -11.13 -1.91 -23.33
N ARG A 366 -10.94 -0.81 -24.04
CA ARG A 366 -10.19 -0.80 -25.32
C ARG A 366 -8.77 -1.30 -25.14
N ASN A 367 -8.12 -0.98 -24.04
CA ASN A 367 -6.72 -1.30 -23.77
C ASN A 367 -6.54 -2.59 -22.95
N LYS A 368 -7.57 -3.42 -22.78
CA LYS A 368 -7.52 -4.65 -21.96
C LYS A 368 -6.39 -5.63 -22.38
N ARG A 369 -5.93 -5.59 -23.62
CA ARG A 369 -4.80 -6.39 -24.10
C ARG A 369 -3.50 -6.07 -23.34
N ARG A 370 -3.34 -4.82 -22.85
CA ARG A 370 -2.18 -4.41 -22.05
C ARG A 370 -2.07 -5.19 -20.73
N LEU A 371 -3.16 -5.75 -20.21
CA LEU A 371 -3.10 -6.62 -19.02
C LEU A 371 -2.14 -7.80 -19.24
N ARG A 372 -2.26 -8.51 -20.35
CA ARG A 372 -1.38 -9.66 -20.64
C ARG A 372 0.03 -9.23 -21.07
N GLU A 373 0.17 -8.07 -21.69
CA GLU A 373 1.46 -7.52 -22.14
C GLU A 373 2.30 -6.98 -20.98
N LYS A 374 1.65 -6.51 -19.91
CA LYS A 374 2.28 -5.99 -18.69
C LYS A 374 1.90 -6.88 -17.50
N PRO A 375 2.64 -7.97 -17.20
CA PRO A 375 2.30 -8.94 -16.16
C PRO A 375 1.98 -8.36 -14.79
N TYR A 376 2.57 -7.23 -14.43
CA TYR A 376 2.25 -6.57 -13.17
C TYR A 376 0.82 -5.96 -13.16
N LEU A 377 0.33 -5.46 -14.29
CA LEU A 377 -1.08 -5.06 -14.41
C LEU A 377 -2.02 -6.26 -14.31
N PHE A 378 -1.59 -7.39 -14.84
CA PHE A 378 -2.32 -8.65 -14.73
C PHE A 378 -2.41 -9.11 -13.27
N MET A 379 -1.29 -9.06 -12.53
CA MET A 379 -1.26 -9.28 -11.08
C MET A 379 -2.22 -8.35 -10.33
N ALA A 380 -2.15 -7.05 -10.62
CA ALA A 380 -3.01 -6.04 -10.00
C ALA A 380 -4.50 -6.31 -10.27
N PHE A 381 -4.84 -6.79 -11.47
CA PHE A 381 -6.21 -7.17 -11.84
C PHE A 381 -6.73 -8.35 -10.99
N PHE A 382 -5.94 -9.42 -10.89
CA PHE A 382 -6.33 -10.59 -10.10
C PHE A 382 -6.36 -10.31 -8.61
N TYR A 383 -5.40 -9.53 -8.11
CA TYR A 383 -5.43 -9.10 -6.72
C TYR A 383 -6.68 -8.26 -6.41
N THR A 384 -7.00 -7.29 -7.25
CA THR A 384 -8.20 -6.45 -7.07
C THR A 384 -9.48 -7.29 -7.14
N GLY A 385 -9.57 -8.21 -8.11
CA GLY A 385 -10.72 -9.11 -8.22
C GLY A 385 -10.87 -10.03 -7.01
N GLY A 386 -9.80 -10.69 -6.59
CA GLY A 386 -9.79 -11.56 -5.41
C GLY A 386 -10.10 -10.78 -4.11
N PHE A 387 -9.58 -9.57 -3.98
CA PHE A 387 -9.91 -8.68 -2.86
C PHE A 387 -11.41 -8.33 -2.85
N ILE A 388 -12.00 -7.99 -3.99
CA ILE A 388 -13.44 -7.69 -4.09
C ILE A 388 -14.26 -8.89 -3.64
N VAL A 389 -13.94 -10.09 -4.11
CA VAL A 389 -14.68 -11.30 -3.72
C VAL A 389 -14.53 -11.57 -2.23
N GLY A 390 -13.30 -11.57 -1.70
CA GLY A 390 -13.05 -11.86 -0.28
C GLY A 390 -13.66 -10.83 0.67
N PHE A 391 -13.70 -9.55 0.28
CA PHE A 391 -14.24 -8.47 1.13
C PHE A 391 -15.72 -8.16 0.86
N SER A 392 -16.35 -8.83 -0.10
CA SER A 392 -17.78 -8.67 -0.37
C SER A 392 -18.66 -9.13 0.79
N ALA A 393 -18.19 -10.07 1.61
CA ALA A 393 -18.86 -10.57 2.80
C ALA A 393 -18.96 -9.54 3.94
N ILE A 394 -18.08 -8.53 3.97
CA ILE A 394 -18.08 -7.51 5.03
C ILE A 394 -19.32 -6.62 4.92
N LEU A 395 -20.11 -6.55 6.02
CA LEU A 395 -21.34 -5.77 6.08
C LEU A 395 -21.17 -4.37 6.70
N ASN A 396 -20.01 -4.08 7.31
CA ASN A 396 -19.72 -2.79 7.93
C ASN A 396 -18.95 -1.88 6.98
N LEU A 397 -19.54 -0.73 6.58
CA LEU A 397 -18.92 0.23 5.65
C LEU A 397 -17.67 0.92 6.23
N GLY A 398 -17.65 1.18 7.53
CA GLY A 398 -16.48 1.79 8.19
C GLY A 398 -15.27 0.86 8.15
N LEU A 399 -15.50 -0.42 8.45
CA LEU A 399 -14.48 -1.45 8.34
C LEU A 399 -14.00 -1.60 6.88
N LEU A 400 -14.93 -1.61 5.93
CA LEU A 400 -14.62 -1.76 4.51
C LEU A 400 -13.81 -0.58 3.97
N ALA A 401 -14.18 0.67 4.32
CA ALA A 401 -13.44 1.88 3.96
C ALA A 401 -11.98 1.85 4.50
N ARG A 402 -11.78 1.35 5.71
CA ARG A 402 -10.47 1.15 6.32
C ARG A 402 -9.68 0.04 5.60
N GLN A 403 -10.31 -1.09 5.27
CA GLN A 403 -9.64 -2.22 4.62
C GLN A 403 -9.25 -1.91 3.16
N ARG A 404 -9.99 -1.05 2.49
CA ARG A 404 -9.77 -0.66 1.09
C ARG A 404 -8.35 -0.15 0.81
N VAL A 405 -7.65 0.44 1.78
CA VAL A 405 -6.27 0.93 1.61
C VAL A 405 -5.30 -0.14 1.09
N GLN A 406 -5.60 -1.41 1.32
CA GLN A 406 -4.76 -2.53 0.89
C GLN A 406 -4.87 -2.82 -0.61
N VAL A 407 -5.98 -2.47 -1.24
CA VAL A 407 -6.21 -2.69 -2.67
C VAL A 407 -5.99 -1.44 -3.51
N LEU A 408 -6.16 -0.25 -2.96
CA LEU A 408 -6.11 1.02 -3.69
C LEU A 408 -4.83 1.19 -4.54
N PRO A 409 -3.60 0.93 -4.06
CA PRO A 409 -2.41 1.12 -4.88
C PRO A 409 -2.40 0.25 -6.15
N LEU A 410 -2.90 -0.99 -6.05
CA LEU A 410 -3.00 -1.91 -7.19
C LEU A 410 -4.21 -1.59 -8.08
N PHE A 411 -5.27 -1.04 -7.53
CA PHE A 411 -6.38 -0.52 -8.34
C PHE A 411 -5.98 0.74 -9.12
N PHE A 412 -5.25 1.65 -8.52
CA PHE A 412 -4.76 2.87 -9.20
C PHE A 412 -3.83 2.57 -10.36
N ILE A 413 -2.98 1.55 -10.26
CA ILE A 413 -2.11 1.18 -11.38
C ILE A 413 -2.90 0.60 -12.55
N LEU A 414 -4.04 -0.06 -12.31
CA LEU A 414 -4.94 -0.51 -13.37
C LEU A 414 -5.52 0.68 -14.14
N ILE A 415 -6.02 1.68 -13.42
CA ILE A 415 -6.53 2.91 -14.05
C ILE A 415 -5.40 3.57 -14.85
N ALA A 416 -4.25 3.82 -14.23
CA ALA A 416 -3.13 4.51 -14.87
C ALA A 416 -2.60 3.76 -16.11
N GLY A 417 -2.45 2.44 -16.02
CA GLY A 417 -1.88 1.63 -17.08
C GLY A 417 -2.83 1.34 -18.23
N LEU A 418 -4.14 1.28 -17.96
CA LEU A 418 -5.14 0.93 -18.97
C LEU A 418 -5.84 2.14 -19.58
N ALA A 419 -6.08 3.19 -18.78
CA ALA A 419 -6.87 4.33 -19.22
C ALA A 419 -6.04 5.39 -19.95
N TRP A 420 -4.80 5.61 -19.54
CA TRP A 420 -4.02 6.74 -20.04
C TRP A 420 -2.94 6.33 -21.04
N ASP A 421 -2.70 7.21 -22.04
CA ASP A 421 -1.65 7.01 -23.05
C ASP A 421 -0.35 7.68 -22.61
N GLU A 422 0.76 6.98 -22.83
CA GLU A 422 2.11 7.50 -22.56
C GLU A 422 2.40 8.77 -23.36
N THR A 423 1.74 8.92 -24.52
CA THR A 423 1.99 9.99 -25.51
C THR A 423 1.16 11.25 -25.32
N LYS A 424 0.11 11.23 -24.49
CA LYS A 424 -0.78 12.42 -24.34
C LYS A 424 -0.04 13.67 -23.83
N GLY A 425 1.05 13.53 -23.08
CA GLY A 425 1.89 14.64 -22.63
C GLY A 425 2.77 15.22 -23.74
N LYS A 426 3.22 14.39 -24.69
CA LYS A 426 4.07 14.82 -25.82
C LYS A 426 3.28 15.54 -26.91
N LYS A 427 2.03 15.15 -27.18
CA LYS A 427 1.19 15.80 -28.21
C LYS A 427 0.81 17.23 -27.86
N ARG A 428 0.75 17.62 -26.59
CA ARG A 428 0.45 18.99 -26.19
C ARG A 428 1.67 19.92 -26.38
N ARG A 429 2.89 19.39 -26.33
CA ARG A 429 4.12 20.15 -26.59
C ARG A 429 4.40 20.31 -28.10
N LYS A 430 4.03 19.31 -28.93
CA LYS A 430 4.25 19.34 -30.39
C LYS A 430 3.22 20.14 -31.19
N LYS A 431 2.11 20.59 -30.60
CA LYS A 431 1.11 21.38 -31.33
C LYS A 431 1.50 22.85 -31.52
N GLY A 432 2.65 23.27 -30.98
CA GLY A 432 3.19 24.63 -31.12
C GLY A 432 4.56 24.74 -31.79
N GLU A 433 5.19 23.63 -32.13
CA GLU A 433 6.47 23.65 -32.88
C GLU A 433 6.25 22.98 -34.24
N PRO A 434 6.73 23.58 -35.36
CA PRO A 434 6.73 22.93 -36.66
C PRO A 434 7.51 21.62 -36.56
N GLU A 435 6.99 20.56 -37.16
CA GLU A 435 7.67 19.28 -37.29
C GLU A 435 8.90 19.46 -38.21
N GLU A 436 10.08 19.63 -37.61
CA GLU A 436 11.33 19.58 -38.36
C GLU A 436 11.50 18.11 -38.84
N GLU A 437 11.44 17.90 -40.13
CA GLU A 437 11.78 16.62 -40.73
C GLU A 437 13.21 16.24 -40.34
N PRO A 438 13.47 14.97 -39.97
CA PRO A 438 14.85 14.54 -39.72
C PRO A 438 15.69 14.71 -40.98
N PRO A 439 16.92 15.21 -40.85
CA PRO A 439 17.80 15.43 -41.99
C PRO A 439 17.97 14.15 -42.80
N GLN A 440 17.73 14.22 -44.09
CA GLN A 440 17.76 13.08 -45.00
C GLN A 440 19.17 12.66 -45.43
N SER A 441 20.18 13.50 -45.10
CA SER A 441 21.60 13.22 -45.39
C SER A 441 22.52 13.67 -44.26
N ILE A 442 23.73 13.09 -44.23
CA ILE A 442 24.79 13.47 -43.26
C ILE A 442 25.17 14.95 -43.41
N ASP A 443 25.15 15.47 -44.62
CA ASP A 443 25.49 16.85 -44.90
C ASP A 443 24.44 17.83 -44.39
N GLU A 444 23.15 17.51 -44.48
CA GLU A 444 22.08 18.26 -43.86
C GLU A 444 22.12 18.21 -42.30
N ALA A 445 22.52 17.09 -41.72
CA ALA A 445 22.72 16.98 -40.29
C ALA A 445 23.86 17.88 -39.77
N VAL A 446 24.95 17.96 -40.53
CA VAL A 446 26.09 18.83 -40.20
C VAL A 446 25.72 20.30 -40.32
N ASP A 447 25.01 20.71 -41.37
CA ASP A 447 24.53 22.09 -41.56
C ASP A 447 23.52 22.48 -40.45
N HIS A 448 22.68 21.56 -40.01
CA HIS A 448 21.73 21.81 -38.93
C HIS A 448 22.41 22.02 -37.56
N VAL A 449 23.54 21.34 -37.31
CA VAL A 449 24.37 21.54 -36.12
C VAL A 449 25.14 22.85 -36.18
N ILE A 450 25.67 23.24 -37.36
CA ILE A 450 26.42 24.48 -37.55
C ILE A 450 25.50 25.71 -37.40
N ARG A 451 24.28 25.66 -37.92
CA ARG A 451 23.27 26.74 -37.77
C ARG A 451 22.77 26.94 -36.35
N ARG A 452 22.84 25.92 -35.50
CA ARG A 452 22.51 25.98 -34.06
C ARG A 452 23.71 26.31 -33.18
N GLY A 453 24.69 27.09 -33.63
CA GLY A 453 25.89 27.47 -32.89
C GLY A 453 25.64 27.66 -31.38
N PRO A 454 26.66 27.50 -30.51
CA PRO A 454 26.48 27.46 -29.06
C PRO A 454 25.75 28.71 -28.58
N SER A 455 24.65 28.52 -27.87
CA SER A 455 23.89 29.58 -27.22
C SER A 455 24.86 30.43 -26.38
N ARG A 456 25.10 31.66 -26.80
CA ARG A 456 25.88 32.66 -26.04
C ARG A 456 25.16 32.89 -24.71
N THR A 457 25.62 32.26 -23.65
CA THR A 457 25.40 32.73 -22.29
C THR A 457 26.07 34.10 -22.20
N ALA A 458 25.29 35.17 -22.11
CA ALA A 458 25.76 36.52 -21.86
C ALA A 458 26.54 36.54 -20.54
N LEU A 459 27.81 36.84 -20.60
CA LEU A 459 28.63 37.24 -19.46
C LEU A 459 28.09 38.58 -18.94
N PRO A 460 27.96 38.78 -17.61
CA PRO A 460 27.62 40.08 -17.05
C PRO A 460 28.76 41.09 -17.33
N PRO A 461 28.47 42.40 -17.54
CA PRO A 461 29.48 43.39 -17.80
C PRO A 461 30.36 43.58 -16.57
N ALA A 462 31.69 43.63 -16.81
CA ALA A 462 32.67 43.99 -15.82
C ALA A 462 32.46 45.46 -15.44
N GLY A 463 32.12 45.66 -14.17
CA GLY A 463 32.04 46.99 -13.59
C GLY A 463 33.44 47.62 -13.48
N GLY A 464 33.55 48.83 -13.95
CA GLY A 464 34.65 49.77 -13.65
C GLY A 464 34.40 50.50 -12.33
#